data_af058bf0fac7f8fe0924b4a06654d2c5
#
_entry.id   af058bf0fac7f8fe0924b4a06654d2c5
#
_cell.length_a   1.000
_cell.length_b   1.000
_cell.length_c   1.000
_cell.angle_alpha   90.00
_cell.angle_beta   90.00
_cell.angle_gamma   90.00
#
_symmetry.space_group_name_H-M   'P 1'
#
loop_
_entity.id
_entity.type
_entity.pdbx_description
1 polymer ?
#
loop_
_entity_poly.entity_id
_entity_poly.type
_entity_poly.pdbx_seq_one_letter_code
_entity_poly.pdbx_strand_id
1 'polypeptide(L)'
;MSPVRMLLRAVVLTGITIGLVVPATGAAAEPSVSELTQRINKSSAELEKVVESYNKLNEEIKATKAAKTAVEAKLGPLQEQLAQTEGEVGTIAARAYKSGGLDMVQAVLTAGETGSLVDRLGTLEQLARERQSRVSGFTTTQREYLDEQARLDAALARETAQAKELETGKKKIEADLKKLYEMRERAYGSATNPGSSYSGSIPSVSGQAGVAVRFAYGAIGKPYVWAAAGPNGYDCSGLTLAAWRAAGKSLPHNAAMQWDRVAKISRGALQPGDLVFYSNLGHVGIFVGSGKVIHAPTFGESVKISSVDMMPPYGYGRVR
;
A
#
# COMPACT_ATOMS: atom_id res chain seq x y z
N MET A 1 -16.41 -4.75 26.23
CA MET A 1 -16.96 -5.49 25.08
C MET A 1 -17.26 -4.49 23.99
N SER A 2 -16.37 -4.35 23.04
CA SER A 2 -16.64 -3.63 21.79
C SER A 2 -16.11 -4.49 20.65
N PRO A 3 -16.97 -5.03 19.78
CA PRO A 3 -16.52 -5.77 18.61
C PRO A 3 -16.00 -4.76 17.58
N VAL A 4 -14.70 -4.73 17.38
CA VAL A 4 -14.10 -4.09 16.20
C VAL A 4 -14.57 -4.90 14.99
N ARG A 5 -15.66 -4.46 14.40
CA ARG A 5 -16.09 -4.91 13.07
C ARG A 5 -15.10 -4.38 12.06
N MET A 6 -14.03 -5.14 11.83
CA MET A 6 -13.17 -4.99 10.67
C MET A 6 -14.00 -5.38 9.45
N LEU A 7 -14.52 -4.38 8.75
CA LEU A 7 -15.08 -4.52 7.41
C LEU A 7 -13.95 -5.03 6.50
N LEU A 8 -13.97 -6.34 6.22
CA LEU A 8 -13.29 -6.91 5.06
C LEU A 8 -13.89 -6.25 3.81
N ARG A 9 -13.29 -5.17 3.35
CA ARG A 9 -13.51 -4.72 1.97
C ARG A 9 -12.68 -5.64 1.09
N ALA A 10 -13.25 -6.77 0.71
CA ALA A 10 -12.79 -7.52 -0.43
C ALA A 10 -12.88 -6.58 -1.64
N VAL A 11 -11.74 -6.16 -2.17
CA VAL A 11 -11.69 -5.57 -3.51
C VAL A 11 -11.95 -6.72 -4.45
N VAL A 12 -13.22 -6.92 -4.77
CA VAL A 12 -13.62 -7.82 -5.85
C VAL A 12 -13.08 -7.14 -7.12
N LEU A 13 -12.01 -7.67 -7.68
CA LEU A 13 -11.69 -7.48 -9.08
C LEU A 13 -12.87 -8.08 -9.85
N THR A 14 -13.92 -7.27 -10.05
CA THR A 14 -14.99 -7.61 -10.97
C THR A 14 -14.33 -7.89 -12.31
N GLY A 15 -14.27 -9.15 -12.67
CA GLY A 15 -13.76 -9.60 -13.94
C GLY A 15 -14.57 -8.93 -15.04
N ILE A 16 -14.05 -7.84 -15.60
CA ILE A 16 -14.51 -7.33 -16.86
C ILE A 16 -14.07 -8.36 -17.89
N THR A 17 -14.91 -9.36 -18.10
CA THR A 17 -14.81 -10.21 -19.28
C THR A 17 -15.06 -9.29 -20.46
N ILE A 18 -13.99 -8.90 -21.17
CA ILE A 18 -14.09 -8.32 -22.49
C ILE A 18 -14.61 -9.46 -23.38
N GLY A 19 -15.92 -9.64 -23.36
CA GLY A 19 -16.60 -10.52 -24.29
C GLY A 19 -16.45 -9.90 -25.67
N LEU A 20 -15.47 -10.35 -26.44
CA LEU A 20 -15.50 -10.24 -27.88
C LEU A 20 -16.67 -11.11 -28.36
N VAL A 21 -17.87 -10.53 -28.38
CA VAL A 21 -18.98 -11.08 -29.16
C VAL A 21 -18.56 -10.96 -30.62
N VAL A 22 -18.02 -12.01 -31.18
CA VAL A 22 -17.85 -12.15 -32.62
C VAL A 22 -19.19 -12.69 -33.12
N PRO A 23 -19.99 -11.91 -33.88
CA PRO A 23 -21.13 -12.48 -34.60
C PRO A 23 -20.54 -13.40 -35.68
N ALA A 24 -20.82 -14.69 -35.59
CA ALA A 24 -20.53 -15.62 -36.68
C ALA A 24 -21.49 -15.36 -37.81
N THR A 25 -20.94 -15.22 -39.02
CA THR A 25 -21.51 -15.29 -40.38
C THR A 25 -21.48 -13.97 -41.15
N GLY A 26 -20.55 -13.90 -42.05
CA GLY A 26 -20.33 -12.86 -43.02
C GLY A 26 -18.83 -12.57 -43.12
N ALA A 27 -18.22 -12.54 -44.28
CA ALA A 27 -16.85 -12.07 -44.48
C ALA A 27 -16.76 -10.69 -43.81
N ALA A 28 -16.37 -10.65 -42.54
CA ALA A 28 -16.19 -9.40 -41.82
C ALA A 28 -15.03 -8.68 -42.52
N ALA A 29 -15.31 -7.56 -43.14
CA ALA A 29 -14.27 -6.69 -43.67
C ALA A 29 -13.23 -6.48 -42.54
N GLU A 30 -11.95 -6.56 -42.86
CA GLU A 30 -10.91 -6.29 -41.87
C GLU A 30 -11.16 -4.91 -41.24
N PRO A 31 -11.09 -4.79 -39.92
CA PRO A 31 -11.39 -3.52 -39.24
C PRO A 31 -10.47 -2.42 -39.79
N SER A 32 -11.04 -1.28 -40.10
CA SER A 32 -10.30 -0.12 -40.56
C SER A 32 -9.27 0.35 -39.54
N VAL A 33 -8.22 1.05 -39.99
CA VAL A 33 -7.22 1.66 -39.08
C VAL A 33 -7.88 2.55 -38.02
N SER A 34 -8.96 3.26 -38.38
CA SER A 34 -9.73 4.09 -37.43
C SER A 34 -10.39 3.26 -36.33
N GLU A 35 -11.03 2.14 -36.69
CA GLU A 35 -11.66 1.23 -35.74
C GLU A 35 -10.62 0.55 -34.83
N LEU A 36 -9.49 0.11 -35.43
CA LEU A 36 -8.37 -0.44 -34.63
C LEU A 36 -7.84 0.61 -33.66
N THR A 37 -7.66 1.86 -34.06
CA THR A 37 -7.21 2.95 -33.20
C THR A 37 -8.17 3.19 -32.04
N GLN A 38 -9.48 3.20 -32.29
CA GLN A 38 -10.47 3.32 -31.20
C GLN A 38 -10.43 2.15 -30.23
N ARG A 39 -10.30 0.92 -30.74
CA ARG A 39 -10.15 -0.28 -29.90
C ARG A 39 -8.86 -0.24 -29.07
N ILE A 40 -7.75 0.17 -29.67
CA ILE A 40 -6.45 0.35 -28.98
C ILE A 40 -6.60 1.36 -27.84
N ASN A 41 -7.16 2.54 -28.10
CA ASN A 41 -7.33 3.58 -27.09
C ASN A 41 -8.22 3.09 -25.93
N LYS A 42 -9.33 2.41 -26.23
CA LYS A 42 -10.22 1.84 -25.22
C LYS A 42 -9.51 0.76 -24.40
N SER A 43 -8.86 -0.21 -25.04
CA SER A 43 -8.15 -1.30 -24.36
C SER A 43 -6.99 -0.77 -23.51
N SER A 44 -6.26 0.23 -24.01
CA SER A 44 -5.19 0.88 -23.27
C SER A 44 -5.71 1.54 -21.98
N ALA A 45 -6.81 2.30 -22.07
CA ALA A 45 -7.40 2.97 -20.91
C ALA A 45 -7.97 1.98 -19.88
N GLU A 46 -8.51 0.85 -20.32
CA GLU A 46 -8.97 -0.21 -19.43
C GLU A 46 -7.79 -0.91 -18.76
N LEU A 47 -6.73 -1.18 -19.52
CA LEU A 47 -5.53 -1.84 -19.02
C LEU A 47 -4.77 -0.95 -18.02
N GLU A 48 -4.71 0.37 -18.23
CA GLU A 48 -4.15 1.31 -17.24
C GLU A 48 -4.84 1.22 -15.88
N LYS A 49 -6.18 1.09 -15.85
CA LYS A 49 -6.91 0.89 -14.59
C LYS A 49 -6.52 -0.41 -13.90
N VAL A 50 -6.31 -1.49 -14.67
CA VAL A 50 -5.86 -2.78 -14.12
C VAL A 50 -4.43 -2.65 -13.56
N VAL A 51 -3.54 -1.94 -14.27
CA VAL A 51 -2.17 -1.68 -13.80
C VAL A 51 -2.17 -0.84 -12.53
N GLU A 52 -2.97 0.21 -12.47
CA GLU A 52 -3.08 1.02 -11.26
C GLU A 52 -3.65 0.21 -10.08
N SER A 53 -4.60 -0.69 -10.32
CA SER A 53 -5.09 -1.61 -9.29
C SER A 53 -4.01 -2.59 -8.83
N TYR A 54 -3.20 -3.09 -9.75
CA TYR A 54 -2.03 -3.93 -9.45
C TYR A 54 -0.98 -3.17 -8.62
N ASN A 55 -0.66 -1.94 -9.01
CA ASN A 55 0.26 -1.08 -8.27
C ASN A 55 -0.24 -0.79 -6.85
N LYS A 56 -1.56 -0.50 -6.71
CA LYS A 56 -2.20 -0.32 -5.41
C LYS A 56 -2.04 -1.55 -4.52
N LEU A 57 -2.31 -2.73 -5.07
CA LEU A 57 -2.17 -3.99 -4.34
C LEU A 57 -0.72 -4.22 -3.88
N ASN A 58 0.26 -3.88 -4.72
CA ASN A 58 1.69 -3.92 -4.35
C ASN A 58 2.00 -3.00 -3.15
N GLU A 59 1.48 -1.77 -3.13
CA GLU A 59 1.66 -0.86 -1.99
C GLU A 59 0.96 -1.40 -0.73
N GLU A 60 -0.22 -2.00 -0.86
CA GLU A 60 -0.93 -2.65 0.25
C GLU A 60 -0.16 -3.85 0.81
N ILE A 61 0.47 -4.66 -0.04
CA ILE A 61 1.35 -5.77 0.38
C ILE A 61 2.55 -5.25 1.17
N LYS A 62 3.18 -4.16 0.72
CA LYS A 62 4.27 -3.51 1.47
C LYS A 62 3.81 -3.08 2.86
N ALA A 63 2.63 -2.48 2.96
CA ALA A 63 2.07 -2.07 4.24
C ALA A 63 1.74 -3.28 5.14
N THR A 64 1.18 -4.36 4.57
CA THR A 64 0.90 -5.61 5.30
C THR A 64 2.19 -6.25 5.83
N LYS A 65 3.26 -6.29 5.02
CA LYS A 65 4.57 -6.80 5.45
C LYS A 65 5.18 -5.97 6.58
N ALA A 66 5.10 -4.65 6.50
CA ALA A 66 5.57 -3.77 7.57
C ALA A 66 4.78 -3.97 8.86
N ALA A 67 3.45 -4.10 8.78
CA ALA A 67 2.59 -4.38 9.93
C ALA A 67 2.91 -5.75 10.56
N LYS A 68 3.12 -6.78 9.74
CA LYS A 68 3.55 -8.10 10.17
C LYS A 68 4.87 -8.04 10.96
N THR A 69 5.89 -7.39 10.42
CA THR A 69 7.18 -7.23 11.11
C THR A 69 7.04 -6.50 12.43
N ALA A 70 6.16 -5.48 12.51
CA ALA A 70 5.90 -4.78 13.76
C ALA A 70 5.21 -5.65 14.82
N VAL A 71 4.33 -6.56 14.41
CA VAL A 71 3.70 -7.54 15.32
C VAL A 71 4.72 -8.58 15.77
N GLU A 72 5.52 -9.14 14.86
CA GLU A 72 6.58 -10.11 15.18
C GLU A 72 7.56 -9.54 16.20
N ALA A 73 7.94 -8.26 16.09
CA ALA A 73 8.84 -7.60 17.03
C ALA A 73 8.25 -7.47 18.46
N LYS A 74 6.93 -7.47 18.60
CA LYS A 74 6.25 -7.42 19.91
C LYS A 74 6.07 -8.79 20.54
N LEU A 75 5.93 -9.84 19.75
CA LEU A 75 5.63 -11.19 20.26
C LEU A 75 6.77 -11.75 21.12
N GLY A 76 8.03 -11.55 20.76
CA GLY A 76 9.17 -12.04 21.54
C GLY A 76 9.18 -11.54 22.98
N PRO A 77 9.22 -10.20 23.21
CA PRO A 77 9.15 -9.64 24.57
C PRO A 77 7.90 -10.04 25.36
N LEU A 78 6.73 -10.12 24.72
CA LEU A 78 5.49 -10.55 25.36
C LEU A 78 5.55 -12.01 25.78
N GLN A 79 6.18 -12.88 25.00
CA GLN A 79 6.37 -14.29 25.31
C GLN A 79 7.29 -14.46 26.52
N GLU A 80 8.39 -13.71 26.61
CA GLU A 80 9.29 -13.70 27.76
C GLU A 80 8.57 -13.21 29.02
N GLN A 81 7.82 -12.11 28.92
CA GLN A 81 7.05 -11.58 30.04
C GLN A 81 5.96 -12.55 30.50
N LEU A 82 5.30 -13.23 29.55
CA LEU A 82 4.30 -14.24 29.85
C LEU A 82 4.92 -15.42 30.62
N ALA A 83 6.05 -15.95 30.16
CA ALA A 83 6.76 -17.04 30.83
C ALA A 83 7.20 -16.66 32.25
N GLN A 84 7.69 -15.44 32.46
CA GLN A 84 8.05 -14.92 33.78
C GLN A 84 6.84 -14.85 34.71
N THR A 85 5.75 -14.22 34.28
CA THR A 85 4.53 -14.05 35.07
C THR A 85 3.83 -15.40 35.35
N GLU A 86 3.89 -16.33 34.43
CA GLU A 86 3.40 -17.70 34.58
C GLU A 86 4.16 -18.42 35.71
N GLY A 87 5.49 -18.34 35.75
CA GLY A 87 6.33 -18.88 36.80
C GLY A 87 5.99 -18.28 38.17
N GLU A 88 5.74 -16.98 38.25
CA GLU A 88 5.34 -16.30 39.49
C GLU A 88 3.98 -16.79 39.99
N VAL A 89 2.98 -16.84 39.09
CA VAL A 89 1.64 -17.34 39.43
C VAL A 89 1.66 -18.81 39.79
N GLY A 90 2.44 -19.62 39.07
CA GLY A 90 2.65 -21.05 39.39
C GLY A 90 3.24 -21.26 40.81
N THR A 91 4.19 -20.42 41.20
CA THR A 91 4.76 -20.45 42.56
C THR A 91 3.72 -20.10 43.61
N ILE A 92 2.89 -19.08 43.36
CA ILE A 92 1.81 -18.69 44.28
C ILE A 92 0.78 -19.82 44.39
N ALA A 93 0.37 -20.42 43.28
CA ALA A 93 -0.58 -21.51 43.25
C ALA A 93 -0.08 -22.77 43.95
N ALA A 94 1.18 -23.15 43.72
CA ALA A 94 1.81 -24.30 44.36
C ALA A 94 1.91 -24.14 45.91
N ARG A 95 2.23 -22.93 46.36
CA ARG A 95 2.23 -22.62 47.82
C ARG A 95 0.82 -22.68 48.40
N ALA A 96 -0.15 -22.04 47.77
CA ALA A 96 -1.54 -22.06 48.22
C ALA A 96 -2.12 -23.49 48.28
N TYR A 97 -1.75 -24.35 47.33
CA TYR A 97 -2.16 -25.76 47.31
C TYR A 97 -1.54 -26.55 48.45
N LYS A 98 -0.21 -26.40 48.69
CA LYS A 98 0.52 -27.14 49.75
C LYS A 98 0.09 -26.75 51.16
N SER A 99 -0.30 -25.51 51.36
CA SER A 99 -0.63 -24.97 52.69
C SER A 99 -2.14 -24.87 52.95
N GLY A 100 -2.96 -25.30 52.02
CA GLY A 100 -4.42 -25.08 52.10
C GLY A 100 -4.82 -23.61 52.16
N GLY A 101 -3.93 -22.71 51.72
CA GLY A 101 -4.17 -21.25 51.67
C GLY A 101 -4.02 -20.55 53.03
N LEU A 102 -3.73 -21.30 54.12
CA LEU A 102 -3.72 -20.79 55.51
C LEU A 102 -2.34 -20.36 56.03
N ASP A 103 -1.23 -20.76 55.38
CA ASP A 103 0.14 -20.49 55.84
C ASP A 103 0.40 -19.03 56.17
N MET A 104 -0.06 -18.14 55.30
CA MET A 104 0.22 -16.72 55.47
C MET A 104 -0.66 -16.09 56.53
N VAL A 105 -1.90 -16.53 56.63
CA VAL A 105 -2.81 -16.13 57.70
C VAL A 105 -2.28 -16.62 59.02
N GLN A 106 -1.83 -17.89 59.15
CA GLN A 106 -1.26 -18.48 60.30
C GLN A 106 0.08 -17.83 60.68
N ALA A 107 0.99 -17.59 59.72
CA ALA A 107 2.27 -16.92 59.95
C ALA A 107 2.11 -15.50 60.51
N VAL A 108 1.13 -14.72 59.96
CA VAL A 108 0.87 -13.37 60.42
C VAL A 108 0.17 -13.37 61.79
N LEU A 109 -0.70 -14.34 62.05
CA LEU A 109 -1.40 -14.45 63.33
C LEU A 109 -0.51 -14.99 64.46
N THR A 110 0.50 -15.84 64.12
CA THR A 110 1.39 -16.46 65.10
C THR A 110 2.73 -15.72 65.27
N ALA A 111 3.10 -14.79 64.41
CA ALA A 111 4.29 -13.96 64.55
C ALA A 111 4.13 -13.05 65.77
N GLY A 112 4.93 -13.35 66.81
CA GLY A 112 4.88 -12.90 68.19
C GLY A 112 4.60 -11.41 68.46
N GLU A 113 4.39 -11.14 69.68
CA GLU A 113 3.93 -10.05 70.55
C GLU A 113 4.14 -8.56 70.17
N THR A 114 4.64 -8.18 69.05
CA THR A 114 5.02 -6.79 68.73
C THR A 114 4.26 -6.18 67.53
N GLY A 115 2.95 -6.06 67.59
CA GLY A 115 2.15 -5.33 66.63
C GLY A 115 0.65 -5.38 66.92
N SER A 116 -0.10 -4.32 66.64
CA SER A 116 -1.54 -4.32 66.84
C SER A 116 -2.24 -5.27 65.83
N LEU A 117 -3.40 -5.80 66.19
CA LEU A 117 -4.22 -6.61 65.30
C LEU A 117 -4.50 -5.88 63.97
N VAL A 118 -4.62 -4.57 64.04
CA VAL A 118 -4.85 -3.69 62.85
C VAL A 118 -3.66 -3.70 61.88
N ASP A 119 -2.41 -3.66 62.39
CA ASP A 119 -1.19 -3.72 61.61
C ASP A 119 -1.06 -5.08 60.87
N ARG A 120 -1.42 -6.16 61.54
CA ARG A 120 -1.43 -7.53 60.99
C ARG A 120 -2.49 -7.70 59.91
N LEU A 121 -3.70 -7.14 60.09
CA LEU A 121 -4.75 -7.13 59.09
C LEU A 121 -4.35 -6.29 57.87
N GLY A 122 -3.69 -5.13 58.10
CA GLY A 122 -3.14 -4.29 57.00
C GLY A 122 -2.11 -5.03 56.17
N THR A 123 -1.21 -5.81 56.81
CA THR A 123 -0.22 -6.63 56.10
C THR A 123 -0.88 -7.73 55.26
N LEU A 124 -1.90 -8.41 55.80
CA LEU A 124 -2.65 -9.43 55.02
C LEU A 124 -3.36 -8.83 53.84
N GLU A 125 -3.97 -7.67 54.00
CA GLU A 125 -4.63 -6.95 52.92
C GLU A 125 -3.64 -6.53 51.84
N GLN A 126 -2.47 -6.02 52.21
CA GLN A 126 -1.40 -5.67 51.29
C GLN A 126 -0.92 -6.87 50.48
N LEU A 127 -0.69 -8.02 51.10
CA LEU A 127 -0.28 -9.26 50.47
C LEU A 127 -1.37 -9.82 49.53
N ALA A 128 -2.64 -9.71 49.93
CA ALA A 128 -3.77 -10.09 49.07
C ALA A 128 -3.83 -9.25 47.82
N ARG A 129 -3.67 -7.91 47.97
CA ARG A 129 -3.61 -6.97 46.81
C ARG A 129 -2.44 -7.26 45.92
N GLU A 130 -1.26 -7.56 46.45
CA GLU A 130 -0.07 -7.90 45.66
C GLU A 130 -0.28 -9.19 44.86
N ARG A 131 -0.84 -10.25 45.48
CA ARG A 131 -1.18 -11.48 44.77
C ARG A 131 -2.22 -11.25 43.64
N GLN A 132 -3.26 -10.48 43.96
CA GLN A 132 -4.27 -10.12 42.98
C GLN A 132 -3.67 -9.34 41.82
N SER A 133 -2.75 -8.41 42.08
CA SER A 133 -2.03 -7.66 41.04
C SER A 133 -1.19 -8.56 40.14
N ARG A 134 -0.47 -9.53 40.72
CA ARG A 134 0.32 -10.50 39.91
C ARG A 134 -0.55 -11.37 39.02
N VAL A 135 -1.67 -11.89 39.53
CA VAL A 135 -2.62 -12.68 38.74
C VAL A 135 -3.25 -11.83 37.67
N SER A 136 -3.62 -10.59 37.97
CA SER A 136 -4.14 -9.65 36.96
C SER A 136 -3.11 -9.31 35.91
N GLY A 137 -1.84 -9.13 36.29
CA GLY A 137 -0.73 -8.90 35.37
C GLY A 137 -0.58 -10.06 34.37
N PHE A 138 -0.55 -11.31 34.90
CA PHE A 138 -0.49 -12.50 34.05
C PHE A 138 -1.65 -12.58 33.05
N THR A 139 -2.90 -12.42 33.50
CA THR A 139 -4.08 -12.49 32.61
C THR A 139 -4.09 -11.39 31.57
N THR A 140 -3.57 -10.20 31.89
CA THR A 140 -3.43 -9.09 30.94
C THR A 140 -2.37 -9.40 29.90
N THR A 141 -1.16 -9.82 30.32
CA THR A 141 -0.07 -10.18 29.38
C THR A 141 -0.47 -11.36 28.48
N GLN A 142 -1.15 -12.37 29.04
CA GLN A 142 -1.66 -13.50 28.25
C GLN A 142 -2.65 -13.05 27.18
N ARG A 143 -3.56 -12.14 27.51
CA ARG A 143 -4.53 -11.60 26.54
C ARG A 143 -3.81 -10.81 25.45
N GLU A 144 -2.87 -9.94 25.82
CA GLU A 144 -2.07 -9.17 24.86
C GLU A 144 -1.28 -10.08 23.91
N TYR A 145 -0.68 -11.14 24.42
CA TYR A 145 0.03 -12.12 23.61
C TYR A 145 -0.89 -12.83 22.61
N LEU A 146 -2.06 -13.28 23.05
CA LEU A 146 -3.05 -13.94 22.19
C LEU A 146 -3.62 -12.97 21.13
N ASP A 147 -3.85 -11.71 21.50
CA ASP A 147 -4.32 -10.68 20.58
C ASP A 147 -3.26 -10.37 19.49
N GLU A 148 -1.97 -10.28 19.87
CA GLU A 148 -0.90 -10.06 18.87
C GLU A 148 -0.68 -11.31 18.00
N GLN A 149 -0.80 -12.54 18.53
CA GLN A 149 -0.80 -13.76 17.70
C GLN A 149 -1.94 -13.75 16.68
N ALA A 150 -3.16 -13.43 17.09
CA ALA A 150 -4.30 -13.36 16.17
C ALA A 150 -4.10 -12.30 15.09
N ARG A 151 -3.44 -11.17 15.41
CA ARG A 151 -3.05 -10.15 14.42
C ARG A 151 -2.02 -10.66 13.43
N LEU A 152 -1.03 -11.45 13.88
CA LEU A 152 -0.03 -12.06 13.01
C LEU A 152 -0.68 -13.05 12.05
N ASP A 153 -1.54 -13.93 12.55
CA ASP A 153 -2.27 -14.90 11.73
C ASP A 153 -3.14 -14.22 10.66
N ALA A 154 -3.84 -13.16 11.05
CA ALA A 154 -4.63 -12.35 10.13
C ALA A 154 -3.75 -11.64 9.07
N ALA A 155 -2.58 -11.16 9.44
CA ALA A 155 -1.63 -10.53 8.51
C ALA A 155 -1.06 -11.55 7.52
N LEU A 156 -0.70 -12.76 7.97
CA LEU A 156 -0.22 -13.86 7.12
C LEU A 156 -1.29 -14.33 6.12
N ALA A 157 -2.52 -14.50 6.59
CA ALA A 157 -3.64 -14.86 5.72
C ALA A 157 -3.89 -13.79 4.65
N ARG A 158 -3.83 -12.51 5.04
CA ARG A 158 -3.97 -11.38 4.13
C ARG A 158 -2.83 -11.32 3.10
N GLU A 159 -1.58 -11.49 3.53
CA GLU A 159 -0.42 -11.52 2.64
C GLU A 159 -0.56 -12.62 1.59
N THR A 160 -0.98 -13.83 1.99
CA THR A 160 -1.20 -14.96 1.10
C THR A 160 -2.30 -14.68 0.07
N ALA A 161 -3.44 -14.13 0.50
CA ALA A 161 -4.53 -13.77 -0.40
C ALA A 161 -4.10 -12.69 -1.40
N GLN A 162 -3.42 -11.65 -0.94
CA GLN A 162 -2.90 -10.56 -1.77
C GLN A 162 -1.86 -11.05 -2.78
N ALA A 163 -0.97 -11.97 -2.39
CA ALA A 163 0.02 -12.55 -3.31
C ALA A 163 -0.64 -13.34 -4.45
N LYS A 164 -1.69 -14.10 -4.15
CA LYS A 164 -2.48 -14.84 -5.15
C LYS A 164 -3.21 -13.89 -6.10
N GLU A 165 -3.80 -12.83 -5.57
CA GLU A 165 -4.49 -11.81 -6.37
C GLU A 165 -3.51 -11.08 -7.30
N LEU A 166 -2.32 -10.73 -6.79
CA LEU A 166 -1.25 -10.10 -7.55
C LEU A 166 -0.78 -10.96 -8.73
N GLU A 167 -0.58 -12.25 -8.51
CA GLU A 167 -0.18 -13.20 -9.56
C GLU A 167 -1.27 -13.33 -10.65
N THR A 168 -2.54 -13.37 -10.24
CA THR A 168 -3.66 -13.40 -11.17
C THR A 168 -3.74 -12.11 -12.00
N GLY A 169 -3.58 -10.95 -11.35
CA GLY A 169 -3.54 -9.65 -12.02
C GLY A 169 -2.39 -9.55 -13.01
N LYS A 170 -1.20 -10.02 -12.65
CA LYS A 170 -0.03 -10.07 -13.55
C LYS A 170 -0.31 -10.87 -14.82
N LYS A 171 -0.82 -12.10 -14.69
CA LYS A 171 -1.15 -12.96 -15.84
C LYS A 171 -2.19 -12.31 -16.75
N LYS A 172 -3.19 -11.64 -16.17
CA LYS A 172 -4.20 -10.91 -16.94
C LYS A 172 -3.58 -9.76 -17.72
N ILE A 173 -2.75 -8.93 -17.08
CA ILE A 173 -2.05 -7.81 -17.74
C ILE A 173 -1.21 -8.32 -18.91
N GLU A 174 -0.42 -9.37 -18.71
CA GLU A 174 0.44 -9.94 -19.75
C GLU A 174 -0.36 -10.46 -20.95
N ALA A 175 -1.49 -11.14 -20.72
CA ALA A 175 -2.38 -11.62 -21.77
C ALA A 175 -3.04 -10.48 -22.56
N ASP A 176 -3.50 -9.44 -21.87
CA ASP A 176 -4.17 -8.30 -22.49
C ASP A 176 -3.16 -7.41 -23.26
N LEU A 177 -1.92 -7.29 -22.75
CA LEU A 177 -0.81 -6.63 -23.45
C LEU A 177 -0.47 -7.30 -24.79
N LYS A 178 -0.41 -8.63 -24.83
CA LYS A 178 -0.16 -9.34 -26.07
C LYS A 178 -1.17 -8.97 -27.14
N LYS A 179 -2.46 -8.99 -26.79
CA LYS A 179 -3.55 -8.60 -27.72
C LYS A 179 -3.44 -7.15 -28.16
N LEU A 180 -3.09 -6.24 -27.23
CA LEU A 180 -2.94 -4.83 -27.54
C LEU A 180 -1.79 -4.58 -28.53
N TYR A 181 -0.65 -5.22 -28.34
CA TYR A 181 0.49 -5.10 -29.24
C TYR A 181 0.18 -5.68 -30.63
N GLU A 182 -0.51 -6.81 -30.71
CA GLU A 182 -0.99 -7.35 -32.00
C GLU A 182 -1.93 -6.36 -32.73
N MET A 183 -2.83 -5.69 -32.02
CA MET A 183 -3.68 -4.66 -32.62
C MET A 183 -2.87 -3.44 -33.10
N ARG A 184 -1.89 -3.00 -32.33
CA ARG A 184 -1.00 -1.89 -32.69
C ARG A 184 -0.18 -2.22 -33.94
N GLU A 185 0.36 -3.42 -34.04
CA GLU A 185 1.12 -3.86 -35.20
C GLU A 185 0.27 -3.87 -36.46
N ARG A 186 -0.97 -4.34 -36.39
CA ARG A 186 -1.94 -4.27 -37.53
C ARG A 186 -2.29 -2.85 -37.89
N ALA A 187 -2.49 -1.96 -36.91
CA ALA A 187 -2.92 -0.58 -37.17
C ALA A 187 -1.80 0.33 -37.68
N TYR A 188 -0.59 0.16 -37.16
CA TYR A 188 0.50 1.12 -37.33
C TYR A 188 1.78 0.51 -37.93
N GLY A 189 1.78 -0.78 -38.21
CA GLY A 189 2.97 -1.50 -38.70
C GLY A 189 4.06 -1.70 -37.60
N SER A 190 3.77 -1.32 -36.34
CA SER A 190 4.67 -1.50 -35.21
C SER A 190 3.90 -1.60 -33.92
N ALA A 191 4.28 -2.54 -33.05
CA ALA A 191 3.71 -2.69 -31.71
C ALA A 191 4.04 -1.53 -30.80
N THR A 192 5.16 -0.85 -31.01
CA THR A 192 5.66 0.24 -30.18
C THR A 192 6.01 1.47 -31.03
N ASN A 193 5.87 2.63 -30.40
CA ASN A 193 6.32 3.91 -30.96
C ASN A 193 7.52 4.38 -30.12
N PRO A 194 8.77 4.12 -30.56
CA PRO A 194 9.95 4.55 -29.83
C PRO A 194 10.02 6.08 -29.80
N GLY A 195 10.15 6.63 -28.61
CA GLY A 195 10.30 8.07 -28.40
C GLY A 195 11.73 8.52 -28.63
N SER A 196 11.89 9.79 -28.99
CA SER A 196 13.18 10.46 -29.01
C SER A 196 13.46 11.11 -27.67
N SER A 197 14.74 11.14 -27.25
CA SER A 197 15.17 11.88 -26.08
C SER A 197 14.95 13.39 -26.28
N TYR A 198 14.68 14.08 -25.17
CA TYR A 198 14.50 15.54 -25.24
C TYR A 198 15.86 16.25 -25.40
N SER A 199 15.94 17.12 -26.39
CA SER A 199 17.14 17.91 -26.71
C SER A 199 16.95 19.42 -26.52
N GLY A 200 15.76 19.85 -26.08
CA GLY A 200 15.44 21.26 -25.84
C GLY A 200 15.92 21.80 -24.50
N SER A 201 15.70 23.09 -24.26
CA SER A 201 16.02 23.74 -22.99
C SER A 201 15.06 23.29 -21.88
N ILE A 202 15.60 22.86 -20.75
CA ILE A 202 14.81 22.52 -19.57
C ILE A 202 14.55 23.81 -18.77
N PRO A 203 13.29 24.11 -18.39
CA PRO A 203 12.97 25.27 -17.58
C PRO A 203 13.79 25.31 -16.28
N SER A 204 14.31 26.47 -15.92
CA SER A 204 15.02 26.65 -14.64
C SER A 204 14.00 26.71 -13.52
N VAL A 205 13.94 25.67 -12.71
CA VAL A 205 13.09 25.54 -11.53
C VAL A 205 13.96 25.23 -10.33
N SER A 206 13.81 25.98 -9.24
CA SER A 206 14.62 25.82 -8.03
C SER A 206 14.07 24.73 -7.09
N GLY A 207 14.88 24.32 -6.12
CA GLY A 207 14.47 23.41 -5.04
C GLY A 207 14.12 21.99 -5.51
N GLN A 208 13.39 21.29 -4.68
CA GLN A 208 12.99 19.89 -4.91
C GLN A 208 12.13 19.73 -6.18
N ALA A 209 11.22 20.66 -6.43
CA ALA A 209 10.42 20.67 -7.65
C ALA A 209 11.30 20.73 -8.92
N GLY A 210 12.38 21.53 -8.87
CA GLY A 210 13.35 21.60 -9.97
C GLY A 210 14.10 20.30 -10.21
N VAL A 211 14.41 19.54 -9.15
CA VAL A 211 15.00 18.20 -9.28
C VAL A 211 14.02 17.26 -9.95
N ALA A 212 12.75 17.22 -9.50
CA ALA A 212 11.72 16.36 -10.07
C ALA A 212 11.43 16.69 -11.55
N VAL A 213 11.36 17.98 -11.90
CA VAL A 213 11.18 18.43 -13.28
C VAL A 213 12.35 18.01 -14.18
N ARG A 214 13.60 18.25 -13.77
CA ARG A 214 14.76 17.81 -14.56
C ARG A 214 14.80 16.29 -14.74
N PHE A 215 14.46 15.54 -13.70
CA PHE A 215 14.34 14.08 -13.81
C PHE A 215 13.31 13.67 -14.86
N ALA A 216 12.12 14.29 -14.84
CA ALA A 216 11.06 14.00 -15.80
C ALA A 216 11.48 14.31 -17.25
N TYR A 217 12.17 15.42 -17.49
CA TYR A 217 12.75 15.73 -18.80
C TYR A 217 13.78 14.69 -19.25
N GLY A 218 14.64 14.19 -18.34
CA GLY A 218 15.61 13.12 -18.61
C GLY A 218 14.98 11.74 -18.85
N ALA A 219 13.71 11.57 -18.51
CA ALA A 219 12.96 10.35 -18.77
C ALA A 219 12.25 10.35 -20.13
N ILE A 220 12.15 11.51 -20.82
CA ILE A 220 11.49 11.61 -22.13
C ILE A 220 12.17 10.67 -23.13
N GLY A 221 11.34 9.98 -23.92
CA GLY A 221 11.77 8.97 -24.89
C GLY A 221 11.90 7.55 -24.30
N LYS A 222 11.91 7.38 -22.99
CA LYS A 222 11.91 6.06 -22.38
C LYS A 222 10.54 5.40 -22.55
N PRO A 223 10.47 4.06 -22.78
CA PRO A 223 9.22 3.38 -23.06
C PRO A 223 8.29 3.38 -21.84
N TYR A 224 6.98 3.36 -22.13
CA TYR A 224 6.00 2.97 -21.12
C TYR A 224 6.20 1.49 -20.78
N VAL A 225 6.40 1.22 -19.50
CA VAL A 225 6.49 -0.14 -18.96
C VAL A 225 5.61 -0.24 -17.73
N TRP A 226 4.63 -1.13 -17.76
CA TRP A 226 3.68 -1.29 -16.67
C TRP A 226 4.35 -1.69 -15.36
N ALA A 227 3.85 -1.18 -14.26
CA ALA A 227 4.39 -1.35 -12.90
C ALA A 227 5.89 -1.00 -12.76
N ALA A 228 6.44 -0.16 -13.65
CA ALA A 228 7.85 0.23 -13.62
C ALA A 228 8.03 1.69 -13.15
N ALA A 229 9.03 1.86 -12.29
CA ALA A 229 9.49 3.16 -11.79
C ALA A 229 10.96 3.43 -12.17
N GLY A 230 11.37 3.00 -13.38
CA GLY A 230 12.70 3.22 -13.97
C GLY A 230 13.75 2.17 -13.60
N PRO A 231 14.98 2.34 -14.09
CA PRO A 231 15.45 3.45 -14.97
C PRO A 231 15.13 3.22 -16.47
N ASN A 232 14.77 2.00 -16.88
CA ASN A 232 14.67 1.63 -18.30
C ASN A 232 13.29 1.94 -18.92
N GLY A 233 12.28 2.21 -18.10
CA GLY A 233 10.92 2.55 -18.51
C GLY A 233 10.08 2.90 -17.30
N TYR A 234 8.91 3.46 -17.55
CA TYR A 234 8.01 3.97 -16.49
C TYR A 234 6.55 3.71 -16.88
N ASP A 235 5.71 3.46 -15.89
CA ASP A 235 4.29 3.78 -16.00
C ASP A 235 4.02 5.20 -15.49
N CYS A 236 2.77 5.67 -15.55
CA CYS A 236 2.42 7.05 -15.21
C CYS A 236 2.75 7.41 -13.76
N SER A 237 2.33 6.60 -12.80
CA SER A 237 2.57 6.81 -11.37
C SER A 237 4.01 6.48 -10.94
N GLY A 238 4.68 5.57 -11.66
CA GLY A 238 6.10 5.25 -11.47
C GLY A 238 7.04 6.36 -11.92
N LEU A 239 6.70 7.10 -12.99
CA LEU A 239 7.46 8.28 -13.42
C LEU A 239 7.42 9.36 -12.34
N THR A 240 6.23 9.69 -11.83
CA THR A 240 6.06 10.72 -10.78
C THR A 240 6.73 10.31 -9.47
N LEU A 241 6.60 9.05 -9.07
CA LEU A 241 7.32 8.45 -7.94
C LEU A 241 8.85 8.61 -8.11
N ALA A 242 9.40 8.22 -9.26
CA ALA A 242 10.83 8.26 -9.50
C ALA A 242 11.38 9.69 -9.50
N ALA A 243 10.64 10.62 -10.13
CA ALA A 243 11.01 12.03 -10.18
C ALA A 243 11.05 12.67 -8.78
N TRP A 244 10.04 12.44 -7.97
CA TRP A 244 10.01 12.99 -6.62
C TRP A 244 10.94 12.25 -5.65
N ARG A 245 11.18 10.95 -5.84
CA ARG A 245 12.22 10.21 -5.12
C ARG A 245 13.62 10.79 -5.36
N ALA A 246 13.92 11.18 -6.60
CA ALA A 246 15.17 11.88 -6.91
C ALA A 246 15.27 13.24 -6.19
N ALA A 247 14.14 13.86 -5.89
CA ALA A 247 14.05 15.09 -5.10
C ALA A 247 13.98 14.86 -3.58
N GLY A 248 14.15 13.62 -3.10
CA GLY A 248 14.12 13.26 -1.69
C GLY A 248 12.70 13.14 -1.08
N LYS A 249 11.66 13.02 -1.91
CA LYS A 249 10.27 12.81 -1.47
C LYS A 249 9.77 11.45 -1.87
N SER A 250 9.07 10.77 -0.96
CA SER A 250 8.48 9.46 -1.22
C SER A 250 7.00 9.58 -1.61
N LEU A 251 6.66 9.03 -2.75
CA LEU A 251 5.28 8.87 -3.20
C LEU A 251 4.97 7.36 -3.37
N PRO A 252 3.72 6.93 -3.18
CA PRO A 252 3.34 5.57 -3.50
C PRO A 252 3.31 5.34 -5.01
N HIS A 253 3.50 4.09 -5.47
CA HIS A 253 3.42 3.72 -6.87
C HIS A 253 1.97 3.43 -7.27
N ASN A 254 1.12 4.44 -7.17
CA ASN A 254 -0.29 4.42 -7.58
C ASN A 254 -0.84 5.85 -7.63
N ALA A 255 -1.50 6.23 -8.72
CA ALA A 255 -1.99 7.59 -8.92
C ALA A 255 -3.01 8.03 -7.87
N ALA A 256 -3.98 7.18 -7.50
CA ALA A 256 -4.97 7.51 -6.47
C ALA A 256 -4.33 7.68 -5.08
N MET A 257 -3.37 6.82 -4.72
CA MET A 257 -2.64 6.96 -3.47
C MET A 257 -1.71 8.19 -3.46
N GLN A 258 -1.16 8.58 -4.63
CA GLN A 258 -0.42 9.84 -4.76
C GLN A 258 -1.35 11.03 -4.56
N TRP A 259 -2.56 10.98 -5.13
CA TRP A 259 -3.59 12.00 -4.88
C TRP A 259 -3.82 12.20 -3.39
N ASP A 260 -3.93 11.15 -2.61
CA ASP A 260 -4.15 11.23 -1.16
C ASP A 260 -2.98 11.85 -0.38
N ARG A 261 -1.77 11.84 -0.97
CA ARG A 261 -0.53 12.35 -0.34
C ARG A 261 -0.18 13.78 -0.69
N VAL A 262 -0.83 14.38 -1.69
CA VAL A 262 -0.53 15.74 -2.14
C VAL A 262 -1.51 16.77 -1.61
N ALA A 263 -1.06 18.02 -1.47
CA ALA A 263 -1.95 19.14 -1.21
C ALA A 263 -2.76 19.46 -2.45
N LYS A 264 -4.08 19.48 -2.35
CA LYS A 264 -4.97 19.84 -3.45
C LYS A 264 -4.82 21.34 -3.74
N ILE A 265 -4.67 21.67 -5.01
CA ILE A 265 -4.51 23.06 -5.47
C ILE A 265 -5.47 23.34 -6.63
N SER A 266 -5.72 24.62 -6.90
CA SER A 266 -6.47 25.01 -8.08
C SER A 266 -5.61 25.01 -9.34
N ARG A 267 -6.24 24.98 -10.53
CA ARG A 267 -5.53 25.09 -11.81
C ARG A 267 -4.64 26.34 -11.90
N GLY A 268 -5.15 27.48 -11.42
CA GLY A 268 -4.40 28.74 -11.45
C GLY A 268 -3.19 28.80 -10.53
N ALA A 269 -3.11 27.86 -9.56
CA ALA A 269 -1.99 27.75 -8.63
C ALA A 269 -0.91 26.75 -9.09
N LEU A 270 -1.05 26.16 -10.29
CA LEU A 270 -0.09 25.19 -10.84
C LEU A 270 1.31 25.79 -10.97
N GLN A 271 2.29 25.08 -10.47
CA GLN A 271 3.72 25.39 -10.58
C GLN A 271 4.49 24.18 -11.08
N PRO A 272 5.62 24.35 -11.79
CA PRO A 272 6.44 23.23 -12.21
C PRO A 272 6.79 22.29 -11.05
N GLY A 273 6.61 21.00 -11.24
CA GLY A 273 6.73 19.95 -10.22
C GLY A 273 5.37 19.46 -9.69
N ASP A 274 4.29 20.25 -9.75
CA ASP A 274 2.98 19.81 -9.32
C ASP A 274 2.49 18.61 -10.15
N LEU A 275 1.64 17.78 -9.56
CA LEU A 275 1.05 16.62 -10.21
C LEU A 275 -0.33 16.97 -10.78
N VAL A 276 -0.57 16.52 -11.97
CA VAL A 276 -1.88 16.64 -12.64
C VAL A 276 -2.46 15.24 -12.80
N PHE A 277 -3.66 15.05 -12.28
CA PHE A 277 -4.37 13.77 -12.26
C PHE A 277 -5.49 13.76 -13.29
N TYR A 278 -5.69 12.60 -13.94
CA TYR A 278 -6.64 12.41 -15.03
C TYR A 278 -7.39 11.08 -14.86
N SER A 279 -8.36 10.84 -15.75
CA SER A 279 -9.07 9.54 -15.88
C SER A 279 -9.59 8.99 -14.56
N ASN A 280 -10.21 9.85 -13.74
CA ASN A 280 -10.68 9.47 -12.39
C ASN A 280 -9.59 8.83 -11.54
N LEU A 281 -8.41 9.45 -11.47
CA LEU A 281 -7.20 8.98 -10.77
C LEU A 281 -6.55 7.72 -11.38
N GLY A 282 -6.89 7.38 -12.61
CA GLY A 282 -6.23 6.30 -13.36
C GLY A 282 -4.98 6.75 -14.12
N HIS A 283 -4.66 8.05 -14.13
CA HIS A 283 -3.47 8.57 -14.79
C HIS A 283 -2.93 9.82 -14.08
N VAL A 284 -1.63 10.03 -14.17
CA VAL A 284 -0.93 11.18 -13.55
C VAL A 284 0.27 11.62 -14.40
N GLY A 285 0.55 12.92 -14.39
CA GLY A 285 1.75 13.51 -14.99
C GLY A 285 2.33 14.63 -14.13
N ILE A 286 3.55 15.07 -14.45
CA ILE A 286 4.24 16.17 -13.78
C ILE A 286 4.07 17.43 -14.60
N PHE A 287 3.52 18.48 -14.00
CA PHE A 287 3.43 19.79 -14.63
C PHE A 287 4.82 20.43 -14.73
N VAL A 288 5.17 20.96 -15.90
CA VAL A 288 6.50 21.52 -16.19
C VAL A 288 6.47 22.99 -16.61
N GLY A 289 5.31 23.63 -16.44
CA GLY A 289 5.11 25.02 -16.85
C GLY A 289 4.49 25.15 -18.24
N SER A 290 4.11 26.38 -18.63
CA SER A 290 3.58 26.72 -19.96
C SER A 290 2.44 25.81 -20.44
N GLY A 291 1.56 25.38 -19.53
CA GLY A 291 0.44 24.48 -19.85
C GLY A 291 0.87 23.09 -20.32
N LYS A 292 2.07 22.61 -19.93
CA LYS A 292 2.64 21.33 -20.33
C LYS A 292 2.82 20.38 -19.15
N VAL A 293 2.65 19.09 -19.41
CA VAL A 293 2.93 17.98 -18.50
C VAL A 293 3.88 16.99 -19.17
N ILE A 294 4.73 16.35 -18.38
CA ILE A 294 5.48 15.16 -18.77
C ILE A 294 4.81 13.96 -18.12
N HIS A 295 4.52 12.95 -18.93
CA HIS A 295 3.87 11.73 -18.46
C HIS A 295 4.36 10.51 -19.26
N ALA A 296 4.19 9.31 -18.69
CA ALA A 296 4.27 8.05 -19.41
C ALA A 296 2.85 7.71 -19.88
N PRO A 297 2.55 7.83 -21.18
CA PRO A 297 1.15 7.94 -21.64
C PRO A 297 0.39 6.63 -21.58
N THR A 298 0.87 5.60 -22.24
CA THR A 298 0.24 4.27 -22.31
C THR A 298 1.14 3.25 -23.00
N PHE A 299 0.68 2.02 -23.09
CA PHE A 299 1.38 0.90 -23.72
C PHE A 299 1.74 1.15 -25.18
N GLY A 300 2.99 0.81 -25.54
CA GLY A 300 3.55 1.02 -26.87
C GLY A 300 3.95 2.46 -27.17
N GLU A 301 3.77 3.37 -26.24
CA GLU A 301 4.23 4.75 -26.29
C GLU A 301 5.44 4.99 -25.39
N SER A 302 6.06 6.16 -25.55
CA SER A 302 7.18 6.59 -24.71
C SER A 302 6.81 7.81 -23.88
N VAL A 303 7.53 8.04 -22.78
CA VAL A 303 7.43 9.26 -21.98
C VAL A 303 7.58 10.48 -22.87
N LYS A 304 6.62 11.41 -22.79
CA LYS A 304 6.55 12.60 -23.66
C LYS A 304 5.98 13.81 -22.94
N ILE A 305 6.14 14.96 -23.59
CA ILE A 305 5.49 16.20 -23.20
C ILE A 305 4.13 16.27 -23.90
N SER A 306 3.10 16.61 -23.14
CA SER A 306 1.73 16.83 -23.67
C SER A 306 1.13 18.10 -23.10
N SER A 307 -0.01 18.55 -23.67
CA SER A 307 -0.79 19.62 -23.06
C SER A 307 -1.34 19.18 -21.70
N VAL A 308 -1.43 20.09 -20.74
CA VAL A 308 -2.15 19.86 -19.48
C VAL A 308 -3.62 19.50 -19.70
N ASP A 309 -4.16 19.87 -20.85
CA ASP A 309 -5.54 19.59 -21.29
C ASP A 309 -5.63 18.43 -22.29
N MET A 310 -4.61 17.55 -22.37
CA MET A 310 -4.64 16.35 -23.22
C MET A 310 -5.83 15.42 -22.92
N MET A 311 -6.29 15.44 -21.68
CA MET A 311 -7.50 14.79 -21.16
C MET A 311 -8.13 15.75 -20.15
N PRO A 312 -9.46 15.65 -19.85
CA PRO A 312 -10.06 16.41 -18.76
C PRO A 312 -9.35 16.11 -17.44
N PRO A 313 -8.72 17.11 -16.76
CA PRO A 313 -8.07 16.88 -15.49
C PRO A 313 -9.08 16.53 -14.39
N TYR A 314 -8.77 15.52 -13.59
CA TYR A 314 -9.49 15.22 -12.34
C TYR A 314 -9.16 16.24 -11.26
N GLY A 315 -7.89 16.63 -11.18
CA GLY A 315 -7.42 17.61 -10.21
C GLY A 315 -5.92 17.82 -10.23
N TYR A 316 -5.46 18.72 -9.37
CA TYR A 316 -4.08 19.15 -9.30
C TYR A 316 -3.56 19.03 -7.86
N GLY A 317 -2.31 18.62 -7.70
CA GLY A 317 -1.74 18.40 -6.38
C GLY A 317 -0.28 18.80 -6.24
N ARG A 318 0.05 19.39 -5.11
CA ARG A 318 1.43 19.80 -4.78
C ARG A 318 2.04 18.82 -3.79
N VAL A 319 3.20 18.27 -4.13
CA VAL A 319 4.01 17.45 -3.22
C VAL A 319 4.63 18.35 -2.16
N ARG A 320 4.52 17.97 -0.89
CA ARG A 320 5.04 18.74 0.27
C ARG A 320 6.31 18.15 0.85
#